data_921f649631b3dd0f56da0a8951d82354
#
_entry.id   921f649631b3dd0f56da0a8951d82354
#
_cell.length_a   1.000
_cell.length_b   1.000
_cell.length_c   1.000
_cell.angle_alpha   90.00
_cell.angle_beta   90.00
_cell.angle_gamma   90.00
#
_symmetry.space_group_name_H-M   'P 1'
#
loop_
_entity.id
_entity.type
_entity.pdbx_description
1 polymer ?
#
loop_
_entity_poly.entity_id
_entity_poly.type
_entity_poly.pdbx_seq_one_letter_code
_entity_poly.pdbx_strand_id
1 'polypeptide(L)'
;VHKDQYTVKTTFAVMGRGVDANAASSLSATYEMAQKFEAILENTILKKKVMEELSLSSFPAKMNASIVPESNLMELSVTADSPEMAFRILKSVLNNYTSISDYIIPNVVLETLQQPQVSGVPSNQIPTKKYAATAFLAAALAMAALIGLFSFLRDTVKNEAEFTRKIDADLLGVVYHEKKKKNSSMLITNPARSFLYVESLKRIASRVRGRLDRKGGKVLLVTSVAENEGKSTLAANLALALAEEQNRVLLLDCDFRQPALHKIFEIPEKDGKDFGKVVLGKESASGVFEKYKDTNVYTGICRNRLEEPSDRK
;
A
#
# COMPACT_ATOMS: atom_id res chain seq x y z
N VAL A 1 -10.68 24.94 -12.47
CA VAL A 1 -9.39 24.98 -13.18
C VAL A 1 -8.50 25.97 -12.43
N HIS A 2 -7.37 25.52 -11.89
CA HIS A 2 -6.39 26.38 -11.23
C HIS A 2 -5.67 27.19 -12.30
N LYS A 3 -5.75 28.54 -12.20
CA LYS A 3 -4.98 29.41 -13.08
C LYS A 3 -3.76 29.92 -12.34
N ASP A 4 -2.61 29.83 -12.97
CA ASP A 4 -1.39 30.37 -12.43
C ASP A 4 -1.50 31.90 -12.33
N GLN A 5 -1.04 32.46 -11.21
CA GLN A 5 -1.03 33.91 -10.97
C GLN A 5 0.40 34.37 -10.70
N TYR A 6 0.77 35.46 -11.27
CA TYR A 6 2.10 36.05 -11.17
C TYR A 6 2.04 37.39 -10.49
N THR A 7 2.82 37.60 -9.47
CA THR A 7 2.87 38.83 -8.69
C THR A 7 4.19 39.53 -8.91
N VAL A 8 4.11 40.79 -9.33
CA VAL A 8 5.23 41.73 -9.44
C VAL A 8 5.12 42.72 -8.29
N LYS A 9 6.21 42.98 -7.60
CA LYS A 9 6.30 43.88 -6.45
C LYS A 9 7.33 44.95 -6.66
N THR A 10 7.08 46.13 -6.08
CA THR A 10 8.02 47.23 -6.03
C THR A 10 7.85 47.97 -4.70
N THR A 11 8.94 48.53 -4.18
CA THR A 11 8.95 49.30 -2.91
C THR A 11 9.34 50.73 -3.19
N PHE A 12 8.60 51.65 -2.60
CA PHE A 12 8.79 53.11 -2.73
C PHE A 12 9.05 53.72 -1.34
N ALA A 13 9.85 54.77 -1.31
CA ALA A 13 9.85 55.72 -0.20
C ALA A 13 8.93 56.89 -0.56
N VAL A 14 8.05 57.28 0.36
CA VAL A 14 7.22 58.45 0.26
C VAL A 14 7.96 59.65 0.79
N MET A 15 8.27 60.65 -0.03
CA MET A 15 9.05 61.80 0.34
C MET A 15 8.36 63.10 -0.10
N GLY A 16 8.53 64.17 0.69
CA GLY A 16 8.08 65.54 0.33
C GLY A 16 8.98 66.17 -0.70
N ARG A 17 8.44 66.82 -1.72
CA ARG A 17 9.19 67.58 -2.74
C ARG A 17 9.76 68.87 -2.09
N GLY A 18 11.08 69.01 -2.00
CA GLY A 18 11.73 70.27 -1.56
C GLY A 18 11.94 70.39 -0.05
N VAL A 19 11.78 69.33 0.71
CA VAL A 19 12.18 69.31 2.13
C VAL A 19 13.61 68.79 2.19
N ASP A 20 14.54 69.68 2.63
CA ASP A 20 15.91 69.26 2.90
C ASP A 20 15.91 68.02 3.84
N ALA A 21 16.80 67.10 3.57
CA ALA A 21 16.91 65.83 4.27
C ALA A 21 17.17 65.93 5.81
N ASN A 22 17.36 67.13 6.29
CA ASN A 22 17.60 67.47 7.69
C ASN A 22 16.36 67.85 8.50
N ALA A 23 15.20 68.08 7.86
CA ALA A 23 13.96 68.18 8.60
C ALA A 23 13.47 66.78 8.89
N ALA A 24 13.67 66.30 10.10
CA ALA A 24 12.91 65.22 10.69
C ALA A 24 11.43 65.63 10.77
N SER A 25 10.78 65.87 9.61
CA SER A 25 9.36 65.89 9.48
C SER A 25 8.93 64.54 10.00
N SER A 26 8.25 64.60 11.11
CA SER A 26 7.96 63.47 11.97
C SER A 26 7.59 62.24 11.10
N LEU A 27 8.17 61.07 11.44
CA LEU A 27 7.85 59.81 10.80
C LEU A 27 6.34 59.60 10.68
N SER A 28 5.54 60.20 11.61
CA SER A 28 4.07 60.26 11.57
C SER A 28 3.50 61.03 10.38
N ALA A 29 4.10 62.18 10.00
CA ALA A 29 3.59 62.95 8.87
C ALA A 29 3.86 62.21 7.53
N THR A 30 5.00 61.60 7.38
CA THR A 30 5.31 60.75 6.20
C THR A 30 4.46 59.49 6.14
N TYR A 31 4.13 58.90 7.30
CA TYR A 31 3.20 57.78 7.37
C TYR A 31 1.77 58.16 6.97
N GLU A 32 1.25 59.30 7.43
CA GLU A 32 -0.06 59.83 6.97
C GLU A 32 -0.08 60.11 5.47
N MET A 33 1.01 60.62 4.90
CA MET A 33 1.17 60.80 3.46
C MET A 33 1.13 59.47 2.73
N ALA A 34 1.83 58.44 3.25
CA ALA A 34 1.80 57.10 2.66
C ALA A 34 0.39 56.49 2.65
N GLN A 35 -0.41 56.69 3.71
CA GLN A 35 -1.81 56.23 3.73
C GLN A 35 -2.65 56.89 2.64
N LYS A 36 -2.46 58.15 2.36
CA LYS A 36 -3.17 58.82 1.25
C LYS A 36 -2.73 58.30 -0.11
N PHE A 37 -1.45 57.90 -0.26
CA PHE A 37 -0.95 57.28 -1.49
C PHE A 37 -1.48 55.89 -1.70
N GLU A 38 -1.69 55.10 -0.66
CA GLU A 38 -2.35 53.81 -0.74
C GLU A 38 -3.73 53.95 -1.43
N ALA A 39 -4.55 54.89 -0.96
CA ALA A 39 -5.84 55.20 -1.53
C ALA A 39 -5.76 55.69 -2.98
N ILE A 40 -4.72 56.50 -3.34
CA ILE A 40 -4.50 56.97 -4.72
C ILE A 40 -4.17 55.82 -5.66
N LEU A 41 -3.26 54.93 -5.25
CA LEU A 41 -2.82 53.81 -6.06
C LEU A 41 -3.95 52.81 -6.31
N GLU A 42 -4.85 52.62 -5.35
CA GLU A 42 -6.01 51.74 -5.51
C GLU A 42 -7.21 52.37 -6.20
N ASN A 43 -7.14 53.66 -6.51
CA ASN A 43 -8.25 54.43 -7.07
C ASN A 43 -8.69 53.92 -8.45
N THR A 44 -9.99 53.93 -8.67
CA THR A 44 -10.62 53.55 -9.93
C THR A 44 -10.19 54.43 -11.11
N ILE A 45 -9.87 55.72 -10.88
CA ILE A 45 -9.41 56.64 -11.90
C ILE A 45 -8.07 56.22 -12.45
N LEU A 46 -7.12 55.82 -11.55
CA LEU A 46 -5.81 55.32 -11.95
C LEU A 46 -5.95 54.02 -12.76
N LYS A 47 -6.82 53.12 -12.31
CA LYS A 47 -7.11 51.86 -13.03
C LYS A 47 -7.66 52.11 -14.42
N LYS A 48 -8.59 53.10 -14.59
CA LYS A 48 -9.12 53.47 -15.91
C LYS A 48 -8.03 54.03 -16.81
N LYS A 49 -7.16 54.89 -16.32
CA LYS A 49 -6.06 55.49 -17.08
C LYS A 49 -5.06 54.42 -17.55
N VAL A 50 -4.75 53.46 -16.68
CA VAL A 50 -3.90 52.29 -17.02
C VAL A 50 -4.58 51.44 -18.11
N MET A 51 -5.90 51.21 -18.02
CA MET A 51 -6.66 50.51 -19.06
C MET A 51 -6.63 51.21 -20.41
N GLU A 52 -6.78 52.52 -20.42
CA GLU A 52 -6.71 53.33 -21.64
C GLU A 52 -5.32 53.25 -22.29
N GLU A 53 -4.25 53.43 -21.50
CA GLU A 53 -2.88 53.37 -21.99
C GLU A 53 -2.53 51.97 -22.56
N LEU A 54 -2.98 50.92 -21.90
CA LEU A 54 -2.71 49.53 -22.32
C LEU A 54 -3.75 48.95 -23.28
N SER A 55 -4.78 49.78 -23.69
CA SER A 55 -5.87 49.35 -24.58
C SER A 55 -6.63 48.13 -24.07
N LEU A 56 -6.92 48.07 -22.78
CA LEU A 56 -7.60 46.96 -22.13
C LEU A 56 -9.10 47.22 -21.98
N SER A 57 -9.92 46.22 -22.27
CA SER A 57 -11.39 46.32 -22.10
C SER A 57 -11.83 46.15 -20.64
N SER A 58 -11.01 45.51 -19.80
CA SER A 58 -11.23 45.34 -18.36
C SER A 58 -9.88 45.32 -17.66
N PHE A 59 -9.86 45.59 -16.33
CA PHE A 59 -8.63 45.54 -15.54
C PHE A 59 -8.30 44.09 -15.13
N PRO A 60 -7.30 43.42 -15.77
CA PRO A 60 -7.10 41.99 -15.66
C PRO A 60 -6.16 41.60 -14.48
N ALA A 61 -6.05 42.47 -13.47
CA ALA A 61 -5.11 42.28 -12.38
C ALA A 61 -5.69 42.63 -11.01
N LYS A 62 -5.15 42.03 -9.97
CA LYS A 62 -5.35 42.51 -8.58
C LYS A 62 -4.19 43.43 -8.24
N MET A 63 -4.48 44.60 -7.81
CA MET A 63 -3.51 45.60 -7.34
C MET A 63 -3.73 45.83 -5.86
N ASN A 64 -2.66 45.73 -5.07
CA ASN A 64 -2.69 45.96 -3.65
C ASN A 64 -1.49 46.83 -3.27
N ALA A 65 -1.77 47.97 -2.64
CA ALA A 65 -0.78 48.86 -2.05
C ALA A 65 -0.80 48.61 -0.53
N SER A 66 0.33 48.53 0.10
CA SER A 66 0.44 48.35 1.56
C SER A 66 1.64 49.17 2.12
N ILE A 67 1.47 49.74 3.29
CA ILE A 67 2.49 50.49 3.96
C ILE A 67 3.27 49.55 4.88
N VAL A 68 4.61 49.67 4.86
CA VAL A 68 5.43 48.95 5.81
C VAL A 68 5.27 49.64 7.18
N PRO A 69 4.84 48.93 8.23
CA PRO A 69 4.59 49.53 9.55
C PRO A 69 5.80 50.32 10.07
N GLU A 70 5.53 51.42 10.72
CA GLU A 70 6.52 52.32 11.32
C GLU A 70 7.60 52.86 10.36
N SER A 71 7.26 52.95 9.08
CA SER A 71 8.16 53.45 8.04
C SER A 71 7.43 54.37 7.04
N ASN A 72 8.18 55.10 6.22
CA ASN A 72 7.68 55.81 5.07
C ASN A 72 7.73 54.98 3.78
N LEU A 73 7.87 53.66 3.93
CA LEU A 73 7.95 52.75 2.81
C LEU A 73 6.57 52.20 2.45
N MET A 74 6.36 52.03 1.17
CA MET A 74 5.15 51.46 0.62
C MET A 74 5.47 50.38 -0.41
N GLU A 75 4.87 49.23 -0.27
CA GLU A 75 4.93 48.12 -1.24
C GLU A 75 3.70 48.18 -2.15
N LEU A 76 3.91 48.18 -3.45
CA LEU A 76 2.87 48.00 -4.45
C LEU A 76 3.05 46.63 -5.08
N SER A 77 1.99 45.84 -5.07
CA SER A 77 1.96 44.50 -5.69
C SER A 77 0.86 44.46 -6.76
N VAL A 78 1.22 43.90 -7.89
CA VAL A 78 0.27 43.67 -9.01
C VAL A 78 0.29 42.18 -9.34
N THR A 79 -0.87 41.52 -9.28
CA THR A 79 -1.03 40.11 -9.57
C THR A 79 -1.91 39.93 -10.81
N ALA A 80 -1.41 39.25 -11.82
CA ALA A 80 -2.13 38.98 -13.09
C ALA A 80 -1.89 37.54 -13.54
N ASP A 81 -2.61 37.14 -14.60
CA ASP A 81 -2.55 35.77 -15.18
C ASP A 81 -1.24 35.52 -15.97
N SER A 82 -0.44 36.57 -16.24
CA SER A 82 0.89 36.42 -16.82
C SER A 82 1.88 37.41 -16.21
N PRO A 83 3.18 37.04 -16.12
CA PRO A 83 4.22 37.86 -15.56
C PRO A 83 4.41 39.17 -16.36
N GLU A 84 4.30 39.08 -17.68
CA GLU A 84 4.41 40.25 -18.56
C GLU A 84 3.28 41.26 -18.33
N MET A 85 2.04 40.77 -18.17
CA MET A 85 0.87 41.64 -17.94
C MET A 85 1.01 42.31 -16.55
N ALA A 86 1.39 41.58 -15.52
CA ALA A 86 1.62 42.14 -14.19
C ALA A 86 2.68 43.26 -14.21
N PHE A 87 3.78 43.04 -14.95
CA PHE A 87 4.84 44.03 -15.11
C PHE A 87 4.39 45.26 -15.89
N ARG A 88 3.69 45.07 -17.03
CA ARG A 88 3.18 46.19 -17.86
C ARG A 88 2.20 47.05 -17.08
N ILE A 89 1.29 46.44 -16.32
CA ILE A 89 0.33 47.18 -15.48
C ILE A 89 1.08 47.96 -14.39
N LEU A 90 2.02 47.33 -13.70
CA LEU A 90 2.82 48.02 -12.67
C LEU A 90 3.57 49.21 -13.26
N LYS A 91 4.21 49.04 -14.40
CA LYS A 91 4.94 50.12 -15.09
C LYS A 91 4.02 51.25 -15.52
N SER A 92 2.83 50.94 -16.05
CA SER A 92 1.83 51.95 -16.40
C SER A 92 1.29 52.70 -15.17
N VAL A 93 1.08 52.00 -14.03
CA VAL A 93 0.73 52.64 -12.76
C VAL A 93 1.81 53.64 -12.34
N LEU A 94 3.08 53.26 -12.44
CA LEU A 94 4.22 54.12 -12.10
C LEU A 94 4.35 55.36 -13.02
N ASN A 95 3.97 55.21 -14.27
CA ASN A 95 4.01 56.33 -15.22
C ASN A 95 2.86 57.32 -15.00
N ASN A 96 1.72 56.86 -14.51
CA ASN A 96 0.49 57.65 -14.45
C ASN A 96 0.12 58.14 -13.06
N TYR A 97 0.74 57.64 -11.95
CA TYR A 97 0.35 58.03 -10.59
C TYR A 97 0.53 59.54 -10.34
N THR A 98 1.57 60.15 -10.88
CA THR A 98 1.88 61.57 -10.71
C THR A 98 0.75 62.49 -11.21
N SER A 99 0.12 62.10 -12.31
CA SER A 99 -0.99 62.87 -12.87
C SER A 99 -2.24 62.88 -11.99
N ILE A 100 -2.34 62.05 -11.00
CA ILE A 100 -3.42 61.97 -10.01
C ILE A 100 -2.96 62.50 -8.66
N SER A 101 -1.73 62.12 -8.24
CA SER A 101 -1.19 62.51 -6.97
C SER A 101 -1.00 63.99 -6.84
N ASP A 102 -0.58 64.68 -7.92
CA ASP A 102 -0.36 66.15 -7.89
C ASP A 102 -1.62 66.96 -7.59
N TYR A 103 -2.83 66.40 -7.93
CA TYR A 103 -4.12 67.01 -7.57
C TYR A 103 -4.55 66.74 -6.13
N ILE A 104 -4.13 65.64 -5.53
CA ILE A 104 -4.59 65.21 -4.21
C ILE A 104 -3.60 65.58 -3.12
N ILE A 105 -2.32 65.38 -3.40
CA ILE A 105 -1.22 65.67 -2.42
C ILE A 105 -0.10 66.41 -3.17
N PRO A 106 -0.20 67.72 -3.28
CA PRO A 106 0.86 68.51 -3.91
C PRO A 106 2.17 68.36 -3.09
N ASN A 107 3.31 68.35 -3.78
CA ASN A 107 4.65 68.28 -3.21
C ASN A 107 5.07 66.97 -2.54
N VAL A 108 4.52 65.84 -2.94
CA VAL A 108 4.97 64.52 -2.53
C VAL A 108 5.41 63.68 -3.72
N VAL A 109 6.46 62.93 -3.62
CA VAL A 109 7.05 62.07 -4.66
C VAL A 109 7.27 60.69 -4.11
N LEU A 110 6.99 59.66 -4.95
CA LEU A 110 7.40 58.29 -4.67
C LEU A 110 8.79 58.04 -5.28
N GLU A 111 9.76 57.78 -4.45
CA GLU A 111 11.06 57.35 -4.93
C GLU A 111 11.14 55.82 -4.93
N THR A 112 11.44 55.26 -6.10
CA THR A 112 11.53 53.79 -6.26
C THR A 112 12.83 53.31 -5.65
N LEU A 113 12.75 52.55 -4.54
CA LEU A 113 13.89 51.95 -3.88
C LEU A 113 14.25 50.61 -4.51
N GLN A 114 13.26 49.88 -4.97
CA GLN A 114 13.46 48.57 -5.59
C GLN A 114 12.79 48.55 -6.96
N GLN A 115 13.57 48.24 -7.98
CA GLN A 115 13.01 48.05 -9.31
C GLN A 115 12.07 46.84 -9.34
N PRO A 116 10.96 46.93 -10.13
CA PRO A 116 10.05 45.84 -10.27
C PRO A 116 10.74 44.58 -10.75
N GLN A 117 10.67 43.49 -9.96
CA GLN A 117 11.21 42.20 -10.36
C GLN A 117 10.08 41.25 -10.78
N VAL A 118 10.24 40.66 -11.93
CA VAL A 118 9.30 39.65 -12.44
C VAL A 118 9.73 38.29 -11.94
N SER A 119 8.89 37.67 -11.12
CA SER A 119 9.09 36.28 -10.76
C SER A 119 8.58 35.39 -11.90
N GLY A 120 9.45 34.55 -12.44
CA GLY A 120 9.04 33.52 -13.42
C GLY A 120 8.25 32.35 -12.78
N VAL A 121 8.02 32.41 -11.49
CA VAL A 121 7.35 31.35 -10.71
C VAL A 121 5.97 31.87 -10.27
N PRO A 122 4.87 31.11 -10.50
CA PRO A 122 3.54 31.51 -10.06
C PRO A 122 3.49 31.72 -8.54
N SER A 123 2.82 32.78 -8.09
CA SER A 123 2.67 33.13 -6.66
C SER A 123 1.67 32.22 -5.93
N ASN A 124 0.80 31.52 -6.68
CA ASN A 124 -0.24 30.65 -6.14
C ASN A 124 0.06 29.15 -6.36
N GLN A 125 1.34 28.74 -6.29
CA GLN A 125 1.71 27.33 -6.44
C GLN A 125 0.99 26.44 -5.44
N ILE A 126 0.34 25.41 -5.95
CA ILE A 126 -0.22 24.34 -5.11
C ILE A 126 0.95 23.53 -4.54
N PRO A 127 1.03 23.32 -3.23
CA PRO A 127 2.10 22.53 -2.63
C PRO A 127 1.89 21.03 -2.91
N THR A 128 2.07 20.63 -4.16
CA THR A 128 1.80 19.26 -4.68
C THR A 128 2.51 18.19 -3.85
N LYS A 129 3.72 18.45 -3.35
CA LYS A 129 4.45 17.53 -2.48
C LYS A 129 3.72 17.25 -1.16
N LYS A 130 3.09 18.28 -0.55
CA LYS A 130 2.30 18.10 0.69
C LYS A 130 1.05 17.28 0.42
N TYR A 131 0.31 17.57 -0.65
CA TYR A 131 -0.89 16.80 -1.02
C TYR A 131 -0.55 15.36 -1.43
N ALA A 132 0.54 15.15 -2.15
CA ALA A 132 1.01 13.81 -2.48
C ALA A 132 1.38 13.00 -1.22
N ALA A 133 2.07 13.61 -0.27
CA ALA A 133 2.42 12.97 1.00
C ALA A 133 1.20 12.62 1.85
N THR A 134 0.20 13.54 1.95
CA THR A 134 -1.04 13.26 2.69
C THR A 134 -1.90 12.20 2.03
N ALA A 135 -1.99 12.20 0.71
CA ALA A 135 -2.71 11.18 -0.06
C ALA A 135 -2.04 9.79 0.10
N PHE A 136 -0.72 9.73 0.05
CA PHE A 136 0.03 8.50 0.28
C PHE A 136 -0.19 7.94 1.69
N LEU A 137 -0.12 8.80 2.72
CA LEU A 137 -0.37 8.40 4.10
C LEU A 137 -1.80 7.87 4.30
N ALA A 138 -2.79 8.57 3.73
CA ALA A 138 -4.19 8.14 3.79
C ALA A 138 -4.40 6.77 3.10
N ALA A 139 -3.80 6.56 1.93
CA ALA A 139 -3.85 5.30 1.20
C ALA A 139 -3.18 4.15 1.98
N ALA A 140 -2.03 4.41 2.61
CA ALA A 140 -1.32 3.43 3.44
C ALA A 140 -2.15 3.02 4.66
N LEU A 141 -2.80 3.98 5.34
CA LEU A 141 -3.70 3.70 6.46
C LEU A 141 -4.94 2.90 6.04
N ALA A 142 -5.54 3.25 4.91
CA ALA A 142 -6.67 2.51 4.36
C ALA A 142 -6.29 1.07 4.00
N MET A 143 -5.13 0.86 3.39
CA MET A 143 -4.62 -0.47 3.08
C MET A 143 -4.34 -1.29 4.36
N ALA A 144 -3.72 -0.69 5.37
CA ALA A 144 -3.47 -1.35 6.65
C ALA A 144 -4.78 -1.74 7.35
N ALA A 145 -5.80 -0.88 7.31
CA ALA A 145 -7.13 -1.18 7.85
C ALA A 145 -7.81 -2.34 7.10
N LEU A 146 -7.71 -2.37 5.77
CA LEU A 146 -8.25 -3.47 4.96
C LEU A 146 -7.55 -4.80 5.28
N ILE A 147 -6.22 -4.81 5.34
CA ILE A 147 -5.45 -6.01 5.72
C ILE A 147 -5.83 -6.48 7.12
N GLY A 148 -5.96 -5.56 8.08
CA GLY A 148 -6.41 -5.85 9.43
C GLY A 148 -7.81 -6.46 9.46
N LEU A 149 -8.74 -5.88 8.72
CA LEU A 149 -10.12 -6.38 8.59
C LEU A 149 -10.15 -7.80 7.98
N PHE A 150 -9.45 -8.01 6.87
CA PHE A 150 -9.35 -9.34 6.26
C PHE A 150 -8.68 -10.36 7.17
N SER A 151 -7.64 -9.95 7.93
CA SER A 151 -6.99 -10.82 8.91
C SER A 151 -7.90 -11.18 10.08
N PHE A 152 -8.76 -10.25 10.50
CA PHE A 152 -9.74 -10.46 11.57
C PHE A 152 -10.89 -11.38 11.13
N LEU A 153 -11.39 -11.20 9.90
CA LEU A 153 -12.47 -12.02 9.33
C LEU A 153 -12.02 -13.44 8.96
N ARG A 154 -10.71 -13.67 8.80
CA ARG A 154 -10.19 -15.03 8.56
C ARG A 154 -10.15 -15.81 9.86
N ASP A 155 -11.06 -16.79 9.97
CA ASP A 155 -11.04 -17.75 11.08
C ASP A 155 -10.01 -18.86 10.82
N THR A 156 -8.73 -18.52 11.02
CA THR A 156 -7.59 -19.43 10.84
C THR A 156 -6.89 -19.65 12.16
N VAL A 157 -6.44 -20.89 12.38
CA VAL A 157 -5.59 -21.25 13.53
C VAL A 157 -4.15 -20.89 13.20
N LYS A 158 -3.57 -19.90 13.90
CA LYS A 158 -2.22 -19.41 13.63
C LYS A 158 -1.13 -20.03 14.49
N ASN A 159 -1.50 -20.55 15.65
CA ASN A 159 -0.56 -21.14 16.61
C ASN A 159 -1.23 -22.21 17.48
N GLU A 160 -0.40 -22.97 18.22
CA GLU A 160 -0.84 -24.08 19.08
C GLU A 160 -1.82 -23.64 20.18
N ALA A 161 -1.59 -22.47 20.78
CA ALA A 161 -2.45 -21.94 21.85
C ALA A 161 -3.85 -21.57 21.33
N GLU A 162 -3.92 -21.06 20.10
CA GLU A 162 -5.18 -20.75 19.44
C GLU A 162 -5.95 -22.02 19.05
N PHE A 163 -5.24 -23.07 18.58
CA PHE A 163 -5.82 -24.39 18.34
C PHE A 163 -6.52 -24.93 19.58
N THR A 164 -5.80 -25.01 20.70
CA THR A 164 -6.35 -25.56 21.97
C THR A 164 -7.55 -24.76 22.49
N ARG A 165 -7.61 -23.47 22.19
CA ARG A 165 -8.75 -22.62 22.61
C ARG A 165 -9.97 -22.75 21.71
N LYS A 166 -9.76 -22.93 20.37
CA LYS A 166 -10.85 -22.93 19.40
C LYS A 166 -11.39 -24.32 19.06
N ILE A 167 -10.57 -25.36 19.21
CA ILE A 167 -10.90 -26.71 18.77
C ILE A 167 -10.89 -27.64 19.98
N ASP A 168 -12.02 -28.34 20.18
CA ASP A 168 -12.13 -29.38 21.20
C ASP A 168 -11.50 -30.70 20.68
N ALA A 169 -10.18 -30.68 20.57
CA ALA A 169 -9.40 -31.84 20.16
C ALA A 169 -7.98 -31.75 20.71
N ASP A 170 -7.35 -32.92 20.86
CA ASP A 170 -5.98 -33.01 21.31
C ASP A 170 -4.98 -32.68 20.21
N LEU A 171 -4.08 -31.75 20.45
CA LEU A 171 -2.98 -31.42 19.55
C LEU A 171 -1.91 -32.52 19.58
N LEU A 172 -1.77 -33.28 18.52
CA LEU A 172 -0.74 -34.32 18.38
C LEU A 172 0.64 -33.75 18.03
N GLY A 173 0.68 -32.63 17.34
CA GLY A 173 1.93 -31.95 16.98
C GLY A 173 1.74 -31.00 15.81
N VAL A 174 2.84 -30.34 15.47
CA VAL A 174 2.92 -29.41 14.35
C VAL A 174 3.96 -29.92 13.37
N VAL A 175 3.60 -29.97 12.09
CA VAL A 175 4.53 -30.30 11.00
C VAL A 175 5.16 -29.01 10.50
N TYR A 176 6.48 -28.94 10.54
CA TYR A 176 7.18 -27.75 10.03
C TYR A 176 7.09 -27.65 8.52
N HIS A 177 7.00 -26.43 8.03
CA HIS A 177 6.90 -26.16 6.60
C HIS A 177 8.15 -26.65 5.86
N GLU A 178 7.94 -27.46 4.84
CA GLU A 178 9.00 -27.98 3.98
C GLU A 178 8.73 -27.59 2.54
N LYS A 179 9.70 -26.96 1.88
CA LYS A 179 9.57 -26.55 0.48
C LYS A 179 9.65 -27.78 -0.44
N LYS A 180 8.58 -28.03 -1.20
CA LYS A 180 8.59 -29.05 -2.23
C LYS A 180 9.47 -28.60 -3.40
N LYS A 181 10.62 -29.27 -3.60
CA LYS A 181 11.43 -29.07 -4.81
C LYS A 181 10.80 -29.86 -5.97
N LYS A 182 10.91 -29.32 -7.19
CA LYS A 182 10.44 -30.00 -8.40
C LYS A 182 11.12 -31.39 -8.49
N ASN A 183 10.37 -32.43 -8.74
CA ASN A 183 10.83 -33.84 -8.82
C ASN A 183 11.48 -34.40 -7.53
N SER A 184 11.05 -33.95 -6.36
CA SER A 184 11.56 -34.48 -5.08
C SER A 184 10.41 -34.93 -4.19
N SER A 185 10.42 -36.19 -3.77
CA SER A 185 9.44 -36.77 -2.88
C SER A 185 9.44 -36.09 -1.49
N MET A 186 8.25 -35.91 -0.93
CA MET A 186 8.06 -35.34 0.42
C MET A 186 8.11 -36.42 1.53
N LEU A 187 8.54 -37.63 1.20
CA LEU A 187 8.66 -38.71 2.18
C LEU A 187 9.86 -38.51 3.11
N ILE A 188 9.73 -38.96 4.36
CA ILE A 188 10.80 -38.88 5.38
C ILE A 188 12.02 -39.74 5.02
N THR A 189 11.86 -40.70 4.11
CA THR A 189 12.96 -41.51 3.57
C THR A 189 13.83 -40.78 2.58
N ASN A 190 13.40 -39.59 2.13
CA ASN A 190 14.19 -38.78 1.20
C ASN A 190 15.23 -37.95 1.98
N PRO A 191 16.55 -38.20 1.78
CA PRO A 191 17.61 -37.50 2.52
C PRO A 191 17.67 -35.98 2.26
N ALA A 192 17.00 -35.50 1.24
CA ALA A 192 16.94 -34.07 0.93
C ALA A 192 15.92 -33.28 1.80
N ARG A 193 15.21 -33.95 2.71
CA ARG A 193 14.26 -33.32 3.64
C ARG A 193 14.98 -32.72 4.84
N SER A 194 14.44 -31.60 5.34
CA SER A 194 15.03 -30.96 6.53
C SER A 194 14.85 -31.80 7.78
N PHE A 195 15.84 -31.77 8.68
CA PHE A 195 15.78 -32.44 9.96
C PHE A 195 14.51 -32.11 10.76
N LEU A 196 14.16 -30.83 10.82
CA LEU A 196 12.97 -30.38 11.55
C LEU A 196 11.66 -30.96 11.01
N TYR A 197 11.53 -31.07 9.69
CA TYR A 197 10.37 -31.69 9.06
C TYR A 197 10.27 -33.18 9.43
N VAL A 198 11.35 -33.94 9.24
CA VAL A 198 11.40 -35.37 9.55
C VAL A 198 11.15 -35.61 11.03
N GLU A 199 11.81 -34.88 11.90
CA GLU A 199 11.67 -35.02 13.37
C GLU A 199 10.25 -34.71 13.84
N SER A 200 9.59 -33.69 13.26
CA SER A 200 8.20 -33.35 13.60
C SER A 200 7.25 -34.50 13.28
N LEU A 201 7.43 -35.15 12.14
CA LEU A 201 6.61 -36.29 11.71
C LEU A 201 6.86 -37.53 12.60
N LYS A 202 8.10 -37.80 12.96
CA LYS A 202 8.46 -38.91 13.89
C LYS A 202 7.88 -38.70 15.29
N ARG A 203 7.91 -37.48 15.80
CA ARG A 203 7.27 -37.13 17.09
C ARG A 203 5.75 -37.32 17.05
N ILE A 204 5.10 -36.95 15.97
CA ILE A 204 3.65 -37.17 15.80
C ILE A 204 3.37 -38.67 15.74
N ALA A 205 4.14 -39.44 14.99
CA ALA A 205 4.01 -40.90 14.90
C ALA A 205 4.14 -41.57 16.27
N SER A 206 5.15 -41.20 17.08
CA SER A 206 5.33 -41.71 18.44
C SER A 206 4.14 -41.40 19.36
N ARG A 207 3.58 -40.16 19.29
CA ARG A 207 2.38 -39.80 20.06
C ARG A 207 1.15 -40.58 19.61
N VAL A 208 0.96 -40.78 18.30
CA VAL A 208 -0.11 -41.60 17.71
C VAL A 208 0.00 -43.03 18.22
N ARG A 209 1.19 -43.60 18.15
CA ARG A 209 1.44 -44.96 18.65
C ARG A 209 1.09 -45.10 20.13
N GLY A 210 1.60 -44.22 20.96
CA GLY A 210 1.31 -44.28 22.40
C GLY A 210 -0.17 -44.15 22.75
N ARG A 211 -0.98 -43.50 21.88
CA ARG A 211 -2.44 -43.45 22.02
C ARG A 211 -3.11 -44.73 21.55
N LEU A 212 -2.68 -45.28 20.41
CA LEU A 212 -3.18 -46.57 19.91
C LEU A 212 -2.95 -47.68 20.93
N ASP A 213 -1.73 -47.74 21.45
CA ASP A 213 -1.34 -48.78 22.46
C ASP A 213 -2.22 -48.65 23.74
N ARG A 214 -2.43 -47.42 24.25
CA ARG A 214 -3.27 -47.22 25.44
C ARG A 214 -4.73 -47.58 25.21
N LYS A 215 -5.24 -47.37 24.00
CA LYS A 215 -6.65 -47.64 23.66
C LYS A 215 -6.88 -49.03 23.05
N GLY A 216 -5.82 -49.83 22.88
CA GLY A 216 -5.89 -51.12 22.16
C GLY A 216 -6.29 -50.97 20.69
N GLY A 217 -6.12 -49.77 20.13
CA GLY A 217 -6.52 -49.44 18.74
C GLY A 217 -5.49 -49.95 17.74
N LYS A 218 -5.97 -50.43 16.59
CA LYS A 218 -5.10 -50.89 15.49
C LYS A 218 -5.32 -50.16 14.19
N VAL A 219 -6.32 -49.29 14.15
CA VAL A 219 -6.72 -48.54 12.94
C VAL A 219 -6.64 -47.05 13.21
N LEU A 220 -5.96 -46.34 12.31
CA LEU A 220 -5.86 -44.87 12.31
C LEU A 220 -6.48 -44.35 11.04
N LEU A 221 -7.49 -43.44 11.18
CA LEU A 221 -8.04 -42.70 10.08
C LEU A 221 -7.38 -41.32 10.01
N VAL A 222 -6.84 -40.97 8.84
CA VAL A 222 -6.28 -39.65 8.56
C VAL A 222 -7.21 -38.92 7.58
N THR A 223 -7.73 -37.77 7.99
CA THR A 223 -8.61 -36.95 7.18
C THR A 223 -8.23 -35.47 7.25
N SER A 224 -8.86 -34.63 6.42
CA SER A 224 -8.70 -33.18 6.40
C SER A 224 -10.02 -32.50 6.15
N VAL A 225 -10.14 -31.22 6.50
CA VAL A 225 -11.36 -30.41 6.31
C VAL A 225 -11.51 -29.98 4.85
N ALA A 226 -10.38 -29.68 4.20
CA ALA A 226 -10.37 -29.22 2.82
C ALA A 226 -9.42 -30.05 1.94
N GLU A 227 -9.52 -29.85 0.64
CA GLU A 227 -8.59 -30.47 -0.32
C GLU A 227 -7.20 -29.83 -0.21
N ASN A 228 -6.18 -30.57 -0.59
CA ASN A 228 -4.77 -30.14 -0.62
C ASN A 228 -4.16 -29.70 0.72
N GLU A 229 -4.72 -30.11 1.84
CA GLU A 229 -4.16 -29.86 3.20
C GLU A 229 -3.05 -30.84 3.58
N GLY A 230 -2.65 -31.73 2.69
CA GLY A 230 -1.53 -32.67 2.91
C GLY A 230 -1.89 -33.95 3.64
N LYS A 231 -3.18 -34.32 3.80
CA LYS A 231 -3.63 -35.57 4.45
C LYS A 231 -2.91 -36.81 3.98
N SER A 232 -2.80 -37.01 2.67
CA SER A 232 -2.18 -38.19 2.08
C SER A 232 -0.66 -38.20 2.28
N THR A 233 -0.01 -37.04 2.22
CA THR A 233 1.42 -36.89 2.53
C THR A 233 1.71 -37.18 4.02
N LEU A 234 0.84 -36.67 4.90
CA LEU A 234 0.94 -36.95 6.34
C LEU A 234 0.74 -38.44 6.62
N ALA A 235 -0.30 -39.08 6.06
CA ALA A 235 -0.59 -40.49 6.22
C ALA A 235 0.57 -41.39 5.74
N ALA A 236 1.16 -41.07 4.57
CA ALA A 236 2.31 -41.80 4.03
C ALA A 236 3.53 -41.69 4.95
N ASN A 237 3.83 -40.49 5.45
CA ASN A 237 4.97 -40.27 6.35
C ASN A 237 4.75 -40.89 7.74
N LEU A 238 3.52 -40.84 8.27
CA LEU A 238 3.19 -41.52 9.54
C LEU A 238 3.32 -43.03 9.38
N ALA A 239 2.88 -43.62 8.28
CA ALA A 239 3.04 -45.06 8.02
C ALA A 239 4.52 -45.45 7.97
N LEU A 240 5.37 -44.66 7.30
CA LEU A 240 6.80 -44.91 7.25
C LEU A 240 7.45 -44.80 8.64
N ALA A 241 7.13 -43.72 9.40
CA ALA A 241 7.67 -43.51 10.72
C ALA A 241 7.26 -44.60 11.73
N LEU A 242 5.99 -45.02 11.68
CA LEU A 242 5.52 -46.14 12.53
C LEU A 242 6.14 -47.47 12.14
N ALA A 243 6.49 -47.69 10.87
CA ALA A 243 7.13 -48.90 10.40
C ALA A 243 8.63 -48.99 10.72
N GLU A 244 9.30 -47.85 10.96
CA GLU A 244 10.72 -47.83 11.42
C GLU A 244 10.89 -48.58 12.76
N GLU A 245 9.88 -48.61 13.61
CA GLU A 245 9.90 -49.31 14.92
C GLU A 245 9.52 -50.79 14.82
N GLN A 246 9.84 -51.44 13.71
CA GLN A 246 9.58 -52.87 13.40
C GLN A 246 8.11 -53.29 13.33
N ASN A 247 7.17 -52.35 13.30
CA ASN A 247 5.76 -52.65 13.11
C ASN A 247 5.47 -52.92 11.64
N ARG A 248 4.56 -53.85 11.36
CA ARG A 248 3.97 -53.98 10.03
C ARG A 248 2.80 -53.01 9.92
N VAL A 249 2.88 -52.09 9.00
CA VAL A 249 1.87 -51.05 8.77
C VAL A 249 1.23 -51.26 7.41
N LEU A 250 -0.10 -51.34 7.38
CA LEU A 250 -0.88 -51.35 6.13
C LEU A 250 -1.45 -49.96 5.93
N LEU A 251 -1.07 -49.30 4.83
CA LEU A 251 -1.60 -48.00 4.39
C LEU A 251 -2.56 -48.18 3.23
N LEU A 252 -3.79 -47.77 3.42
CA LEU A 252 -4.87 -47.85 2.41
C LEU A 252 -5.21 -46.46 1.86
N ASP A 253 -5.26 -46.34 0.54
CA ASP A 253 -5.78 -45.13 -0.13
C ASP A 253 -7.33 -45.23 -0.24
N CYS A 254 -7.99 -44.64 0.75
CA CYS A 254 -9.45 -44.56 0.80
C CYS A 254 -10.01 -43.26 0.24
N ASP A 255 -9.18 -42.39 -0.37
CA ASP A 255 -9.64 -41.23 -1.11
C ASP A 255 -9.97 -41.65 -2.56
N PHE A 256 -11.14 -42.26 -2.74
CA PHE A 256 -11.57 -42.75 -4.04
C PHE A 256 -11.94 -41.65 -5.03
N ARG A 257 -12.10 -40.41 -4.58
CA ARG A 257 -12.39 -39.26 -5.44
C ARG A 257 -11.11 -38.67 -6.02
N GLN A 258 -10.07 -38.55 -5.21
CA GLN A 258 -8.77 -37.97 -5.62
C GLN A 258 -7.61 -38.80 -5.05
N PRO A 259 -7.42 -40.04 -5.51
CA PRO A 259 -6.37 -40.92 -5.02
C PRO A 259 -5.01 -40.29 -5.28
N ALA A 260 -4.15 -40.27 -4.24
CA ALA A 260 -2.86 -39.57 -4.30
C ALA A 260 -1.66 -40.42 -3.89
N LEU A 261 -1.84 -41.54 -3.20
CA LEU A 261 -0.73 -42.32 -2.66
C LEU A 261 0.19 -42.88 -3.76
N HIS A 262 -0.35 -43.25 -4.94
CA HIS A 262 0.46 -43.69 -6.08
C HIS A 262 1.50 -42.63 -6.50
N LYS A 263 1.11 -41.33 -6.48
CA LYS A 263 1.99 -40.20 -6.82
C LYS A 263 3.00 -39.93 -5.70
N ILE A 264 2.59 -40.06 -4.44
CA ILE A 264 3.43 -39.79 -3.27
C ILE A 264 4.53 -40.84 -3.15
N PHE A 265 4.21 -42.10 -3.36
CA PHE A 265 5.16 -43.21 -3.34
C PHE A 265 5.88 -43.44 -4.67
N GLU A 266 5.58 -42.65 -5.70
CA GLU A 266 6.17 -42.74 -7.04
C GLU A 266 5.99 -44.15 -7.66
N ILE A 267 4.82 -44.75 -7.43
CA ILE A 267 4.47 -46.07 -7.97
C ILE A 267 3.85 -45.87 -9.36
N PRO A 268 4.35 -46.56 -10.40
CA PRO A 268 3.83 -46.43 -11.75
C PRO A 268 2.35 -46.80 -11.86
N GLU A 269 1.60 -46.07 -12.67
CA GLU A 269 0.15 -46.28 -12.85
C GLU A 269 -0.19 -47.68 -13.41
N LYS A 270 0.71 -48.30 -14.19
CA LYS A 270 0.49 -49.55 -14.89
C LYS A 270 0.87 -50.79 -14.09
N ASP A 271 1.61 -50.63 -12.96
CA ASP A 271 2.08 -51.74 -12.19
C ASP A 271 1.17 -52.07 -11.00
N GLY A 272 0.79 -53.34 -10.87
CA GLY A 272 0.07 -53.88 -9.73
C GLY A 272 -1.45 -53.75 -9.79
N LYS A 273 -2.13 -54.34 -8.81
CA LYS A 273 -3.58 -54.35 -8.65
C LYS A 273 -4.10 -53.01 -8.09
N ASP A 274 -5.35 -52.72 -8.38
CA ASP A 274 -6.02 -51.50 -7.93
C ASP A 274 -6.90 -51.79 -6.71
N PHE A 275 -6.55 -51.21 -5.55
CA PHE A 275 -7.35 -51.38 -4.33
C PHE A 275 -8.79 -50.89 -4.50
N GLY A 276 -8.99 -49.81 -5.28
CA GLY A 276 -10.33 -49.33 -5.59
C GLY A 276 -11.22 -50.36 -6.29
N LYS A 277 -10.65 -51.20 -7.17
CA LYS A 277 -11.38 -52.27 -7.83
C LYS A 277 -11.70 -53.41 -6.87
N VAL A 278 -10.83 -53.70 -5.89
CA VAL A 278 -11.12 -54.70 -4.87
C VAL A 278 -12.28 -54.25 -3.98
N VAL A 279 -12.33 -52.96 -3.60
CA VAL A 279 -13.45 -52.40 -2.83
C VAL A 279 -14.78 -52.49 -3.62
N LEU A 280 -14.74 -52.35 -4.94
CA LEU A 280 -15.92 -52.55 -5.81
C LEU A 280 -16.25 -54.01 -6.07
N GLY A 281 -15.50 -54.98 -5.51
CA GLY A 281 -15.71 -56.41 -5.77
C GLY A 281 -15.33 -56.89 -7.18
N LYS A 282 -14.56 -56.07 -7.94
CA LYS A 282 -14.15 -56.37 -9.32
C LYS A 282 -12.82 -57.14 -9.39
N GLU A 283 -12.02 -57.07 -8.34
CA GLU A 283 -10.74 -57.76 -8.24
C GLU A 283 -10.63 -58.47 -6.90
N SER A 284 -9.85 -59.58 -6.83
CA SER A 284 -9.57 -60.28 -5.59
C SER A 284 -8.60 -59.48 -4.73
N ALA A 285 -8.79 -59.51 -3.41
CA ALA A 285 -7.87 -58.91 -2.42
C ALA A 285 -6.48 -59.57 -2.41
N SER A 286 -6.33 -60.76 -2.95
CA SER A 286 -5.06 -61.45 -3.00
C SER A 286 -4.05 -60.74 -3.88
N GLY A 287 -2.92 -60.35 -3.28
CA GLY A 287 -1.81 -59.64 -3.95
C GLY A 287 -2.06 -58.18 -4.28
N VAL A 288 -3.11 -57.53 -3.70
CA VAL A 288 -3.32 -56.08 -3.85
C VAL A 288 -2.48 -55.24 -2.91
N PHE A 289 -2.03 -55.85 -1.81
CA PHE A 289 -1.19 -55.20 -0.81
C PHE A 289 0.27 -55.51 -1.12
N GLU A 290 0.99 -54.49 -1.55
CA GLU A 290 2.38 -54.59 -1.97
C GLU A 290 3.27 -53.93 -0.94
N LYS A 291 4.41 -54.53 -0.67
CA LYS A 291 5.42 -53.96 0.24
C LYS A 291 6.17 -52.82 -0.43
N TYR A 292 6.24 -51.69 0.24
CA TYR A 292 6.95 -50.53 -0.31
C TYR A 292 8.45 -50.65 -0.03
N LYS A 293 9.22 -50.89 -1.07
CA LYS A 293 10.69 -51.02 -1.02
C LYS A 293 11.16 -51.89 0.15
N ASP A 294 12.24 -51.55 0.81
CA ASP A 294 12.81 -52.25 1.96
C ASP A 294 12.16 -51.83 3.31
N THR A 295 10.96 -51.24 3.27
CA THR A 295 10.24 -50.82 4.49
C THR A 295 9.26 -51.89 4.97
N ASN A 296 8.77 -51.77 6.21
CA ASN A 296 7.68 -52.61 6.71
C ASN A 296 6.27 -52.01 6.43
N VAL A 297 6.16 -51.09 5.44
CA VAL A 297 4.88 -50.54 4.96
C VAL A 297 4.37 -51.41 3.83
N TYR A 298 3.13 -51.82 3.96
CA TYR A 298 2.34 -52.44 2.88
C TYR A 298 1.33 -51.39 2.40
N THR A 299 1.14 -51.29 1.12
CA THR A 299 0.25 -50.26 0.51
C THR A 299 -0.87 -50.90 -0.28
N GLY A 300 -2.09 -50.47 -0.02
CA GLY A 300 -3.26 -50.72 -0.89
C GLY A 300 -3.61 -49.41 -1.63
N ILE A 301 -3.18 -49.33 -2.89
CA ILE A 301 -3.24 -48.09 -3.67
C ILE A 301 -4.46 -48.09 -4.55
N CYS A 302 -5.24 -46.99 -4.45
CA CYS A 302 -6.24 -46.65 -5.45
C CYS A 302 -5.56 -45.86 -6.57
N ARG A 303 -5.67 -46.33 -7.80
CA ARG A 303 -5.01 -45.73 -8.97
C ARG A 303 -5.94 -44.84 -9.77
N ASN A 304 -7.21 -45.20 -9.83
CA ASN A 304 -8.22 -44.53 -10.60
C ASN A 304 -9.31 -43.97 -9.68
N ARG A 305 -9.84 -42.81 -10.06
CA ARG A 305 -11.06 -42.28 -9.43
C ARG A 305 -12.18 -43.29 -9.60
N LEU A 306 -12.85 -43.63 -8.52
CA LEU A 306 -14.07 -44.43 -8.62
C LEU A 306 -15.22 -43.49 -9.00
N GLU A 307 -15.80 -43.72 -10.17
CA GLU A 307 -17.03 -43.05 -10.61
C GLU A 307 -18.19 -43.52 -9.75
N GLU A 308 -18.94 -42.64 -9.16
CA GLU A 308 -20.22 -42.98 -8.53
C GLU A 308 -21.22 -43.42 -9.62
N PRO A 309 -22.11 -44.38 -9.31
CA PRO A 309 -23.12 -44.82 -10.28
C PRO A 309 -24.04 -43.70 -10.75
N SER A 310 -24.14 -42.59 -9.97
CA SER A 310 -24.93 -41.41 -10.29
C SER A 310 -24.32 -40.50 -11.37
N ASP A 311 -23.03 -40.62 -11.67
CA ASP A 311 -22.34 -39.77 -12.65
C ASP A 311 -22.51 -40.25 -14.10
N ARG A 312 -23.26 -41.34 -14.30
CA ARG A 312 -23.67 -41.83 -15.63
C ARG A 312 -25.05 -41.30 -15.97
N LYS A 313 -25.13 -40.03 -16.34
CA LYS A 313 -26.28 -39.49 -17.09
C LYS A 313 -25.80 -38.84 -18.38
#